data_6416d4017305d2fda05543d7ffa8a30a
#
_entry.id   6416d4017305d2fda05543d7ffa8a30a
#
_cell.length_a   1.000
_cell.length_b   1.000
_cell.length_c   1.000
_cell.angle_alpha   90.00
_cell.angle_beta   90.00
_cell.angle_gamma   90.00
#
_symmetry.space_group_name_H-M   'P 1'
#
loop_
_entity.id
_entity.type
_entity.pdbx_description
1 polymer ?
#
loop_
_entity_poly.entity_id
_entity_poly.type
_entity_poly.pdbx_seq_one_letter_code
_entity_poly.pdbx_strand_id
1 'polypeptide(L)'
;TGATYMELNAKLSPRNSIVIEPYRSAVENKVQAFDEAQGVFKEVTVKKLTAYLNNSNIKYKKIITTPEGFENKVLKAAKQLRMNIYKEYFCLFDESEHLTEDTDYRRSISAPMKEFFKFEGKALVSATPLKPSKYTLTLFLRHQFRWVEIKPDYDYREDMTLVTTRSFYKRVKQEVKNLLDNNSPHVCIFYKTTEGICNIVESLLHDGIIKKDDYKVFCSKESADKLKSRFLEHSTDKLELPLRKVNLFTLRFFPSIDINLKELCDVLVLSNYDHVKHTLINPFTEAIQCQGRFRHVFPNGKRYNSLTVVASIPNELKAKSDEEVQADIEARIKCYRAIQQEKIKADDSTYYDKELKRLRLNEVLNSERNGFDRFAIEQLLLDEQVKGYYLSPNALRQAYEDTGYFNVDFQPEDEAVGEDDIYRIKAAKTKEKWQFIVSVLSNIKEDENAVQLLRAKCVEEEWLINAFFKLGQEAIEQQKYSKTTIKKLLEQTEQEEALQQRFSREFLSDIRSEFETE
;
A
#
# COMPACT_ATOMS: atom_id res chain seq x y z
N THR A 1 0.90 -16.49 14.47
CA THR A 1 2.06 -17.06 15.21
C THR A 1 1.67 -17.70 16.54
N GLY A 2 0.54 -17.35 17.13
CA GLY A 2 0.15 -17.80 18.48
C GLY A 2 0.93 -17.16 19.63
N ALA A 3 1.88 -16.26 19.35
CA ALA A 3 2.72 -15.62 20.37
C ALA A 3 1.89 -14.83 21.39
N THR A 4 0.94 -14.03 20.92
CA THR A 4 0.01 -13.28 21.79
C THR A 4 -0.84 -14.22 22.64
N TYR A 5 -1.36 -15.33 22.07
CA TYR A 5 -2.10 -16.32 22.83
C TYR A 5 -1.25 -16.94 23.95
N MET A 6 -0.02 -17.34 23.63
CA MET A 6 0.92 -17.87 24.62
C MET A 6 1.20 -16.85 25.72
N GLU A 7 1.45 -15.60 25.36
CA GLU A 7 1.83 -14.57 26.33
C GLU A 7 0.67 -14.14 27.23
N LEU A 8 -0.55 -14.07 26.72
CA LEU A 8 -1.75 -13.74 27.51
C LEU A 8 -2.22 -14.90 28.38
N ASN A 9 -1.89 -16.14 28.05
CA ASN A 9 -2.26 -17.30 28.84
C ASN A 9 -1.33 -17.47 30.05
N ALA A 10 -1.83 -17.22 31.26
CA ALA A 10 -1.06 -17.29 32.49
C ALA A 10 -0.48 -18.70 32.79
N LYS A 11 -1.06 -19.78 32.26
CA LYS A 11 -0.53 -21.14 32.40
C LYS A 11 0.67 -21.40 31.48
N LEU A 12 0.66 -20.80 30.26
CA LEU A 12 1.74 -20.96 29.28
C LEU A 12 2.87 -19.98 29.55
N SER A 13 2.54 -18.75 29.97
CA SER A 13 3.50 -17.69 30.30
C SER A 13 3.25 -17.19 31.74
N PRO A 14 3.84 -17.84 32.77
CA PRO A 14 3.61 -17.50 34.18
C PRO A 14 4.44 -16.28 34.62
N ARG A 15 4.17 -15.12 33.99
CA ARG A 15 4.80 -13.81 34.27
C ARG A 15 3.85 -12.66 34.02
N ASN A 16 4.17 -11.47 34.54
CA ASN A 16 3.44 -10.26 34.18
C ASN A 16 3.79 -9.87 32.74
N SER A 17 2.79 -9.46 31.97
CA SER A 17 2.98 -9.17 30.55
C SER A 17 2.17 -7.97 30.07
N ILE A 18 2.75 -7.24 29.15
CA ILE A 18 2.10 -6.18 28.37
C ILE A 18 2.20 -6.56 26.91
N VAL A 19 1.06 -6.71 26.25
CA VAL A 19 0.97 -6.92 24.81
C VAL A 19 0.48 -5.62 24.16
N ILE A 20 1.25 -5.08 23.24
CA ILE A 20 0.88 -3.91 22.46
C ILE A 20 0.40 -4.38 21.10
N GLU A 21 -0.86 -4.09 20.79
CA GLU A 21 -1.53 -4.40 19.53
C GLU A 21 -1.70 -3.13 18.70
N PRO A 22 -1.42 -3.14 17.41
CA PRO A 22 -1.59 -1.97 16.56
C PRO A 22 -3.02 -1.43 16.57
N TYR A 23 -4.02 -2.31 16.60
CA TYR A 23 -5.41 -1.94 16.40
C TYR A 23 -6.29 -2.21 17.60
N ARG A 24 -7.23 -1.29 17.86
CA ARG A 24 -8.22 -1.41 18.93
C ARG A 24 -9.08 -2.68 18.79
N SER A 25 -9.50 -3.01 17.57
CA SER A 25 -10.29 -4.22 17.28
C SER A 25 -9.57 -5.50 17.72
N ALA A 26 -8.25 -5.57 17.51
CA ALA A 26 -7.44 -6.68 17.97
C ALA A 26 -7.41 -6.78 19.50
N VAL A 27 -7.25 -5.65 20.20
CA VAL A 27 -7.32 -5.58 21.67
C VAL A 27 -8.67 -6.08 22.18
N GLU A 28 -9.79 -5.57 21.63
CA GLU A 28 -11.14 -5.93 22.04
C GLU A 28 -11.44 -7.42 21.85
N ASN A 29 -11.07 -7.98 20.69
CA ASN A 29 -11.29 -9.40 20.39
C ASN A 29 -10.45 -10.32 21.29
N LYS A 30 -9.17 -9.98 21.50
CA LYS A 30 -8.27 -10.81 22.31
C LYS A 30 -8.63 -10.76 23.79
N VAL A 31 -9.09 -9.62 24.32
CA VAL A 31 -9.56 -9.53 25.73
C VAL A 31 -10.73 -10.46 26.00
N GLN A 32 -11.65 -10.63 25.06
CA GLN A 32 -12.80 -11.53 25.24
C GLN A 32 -12.39 -13.00 25.38
N ALA A 33 -11.21 -13.38 24.89
CA ALA A 33 -10.70 -14.74 24.98
C ALA A 33 -9.93 -15.03 26.29
N PHE A 34 -9.65 -14.01 27.13
CA PHE A 34 -8.83 -14.14 28.34
C PHE A 34 -9.45 -13.36 29.51
N ASP A 35 -10.19 -14.00 30.37
CA ASP A 35 -10.94 -13.38 31.49
C ASP A 35 -10.05 -12.59 32.46
N GLU A 36 -8.79 -13.00 32.65
CA GLU A 36 -7.86 -12.33 33.55
C GLU A 36 -7.09 -11.18 32.90
N ALA A 37 -7.21 -10.98 31.57
CA ALA A 37 -6.50 -9.93 30.86
C ALA A 37 -7.24 -8.59 30.93
N GLN A 38 -6.50 -7.52 31.19
CA GLN A 38 -7.03 -6.16 31.17
C GLN A 38 -6.76 -5.49 29.83
N GLY A 39 -7.80 -5.28 29.05
CA GLY A 39 -7.73 -4.44 27.85
C GLY A 39 -7.60 -2.95 28.21
N VAL A 40 -6.74 -2.22 27.50
CA VAL A 40 -6.50 -0.80 27.71
C VAL A 40 -6.62 -0.05 26.38
N PHE A 41 -7.76 0.61 26.20
CA PHE A 41 -8.08 1.44 25.04
C PHE A 41 -8.90 2.68 25.49
N LYS A 42 -9.54 3.41 24.55
CA LYS A 42 -10.07 4.76 24.78
C LYS A 42 -10.92 4.93 26.06
N GLU A 43 -11.79 3.98 26.36
CA GLU A 43 -12.78 4.06 27.46
C GLU A 43 -12.21 3.62 28.82
N VAL A 44 -11.05 2.96 28.84
CA VAL A 44 -10.44 2.50 30.10
C VAL A 44 -9.70 3.64 30.78
N THR A 45 -10.01 3.89 32.04
CA THR A 45 -9.37 4.97 32.83
C THR A 45 -8.10 4.48 33.51
N VAL A 46 -7.17 5.40 33.83
CA VAL A 46 -5.98 5.10 34.63
C VAL A 46 -6.38 4.52 35.99
N LYS A 47 -7.44 5.04 36.63
CA LYS A 47 -7.96 4.53 37.92
C LYS A 47 -8.38 3.06 37.83
N LYS A 48 -9.10 2.65 36.77
CA LYS A 48 -9.48 1.24 36.56
C LYS A 48 -8.25 0.36 36.39
N LEU A 49 -7.26 0.81 35.64
CA LEU A 49 -6.03 0.07 35.42
C LEU A 49 -5.20 -0.03 36.72
N THR A 50 -5.11 1.05 37.51
CA THR A 50 -4.44 1.03 38.83
C THR A 50 -5.10 0.03 39.76
N ALA A 51 -6.44 -0.05 39.79
CA ALA A 51 -7.17 -1.05 40.57
C ALA A 51 -6.86 -2.48 40.13
N TYR A 52 -6.80 -2.73 38.82
CA TYR A 52 -6.40 -4.05 38.27
C TYR A 52 -4.98 -4.44 38.68
N LEU A 53 -4.02 -3.50 38.56
CA LEU A 53 -2.62 -3.74 38.90
C LEU A 53 -2.45 -4.07 40.39
N ASN A 54 -3.23 -3.45 41.28
CA ASN A 54 -3.22 -3.70 42.74
C ASN A 54 -4.02 -4.93 43.18
N ASN A 55 -4.75 -5.59 42.28
CA ASN A 55 -5.56 -6.75 42.66
C ASN A 55 -4.69 -7.96 42.98
N SER A 56 -4.52 -8.31 44.25
CA SER A 56 -3.71 -9.45 44.73
C SER A 56 -4.24 -10.81 44.32
N ASN A 57 -5.53 -10.91 43.96
CA ASN A 57 -6.13 -12.18 43.54
C ASN A 57 -5.65 -12.64 42.16
N ILE A 58 -5.10 -11.72 41.36
CA ILE A 58 -4.54 -12.03 40.05
C ILE A 58 -3.02 -12.16 40.18
N LYS A 59 -2.54 -13.41 40.10
CA LYS A 59 -1.11 -13.73 40.29
C LYS A 59 -0.23 -13.12 39.21
N TYR A 60 -0.64 -13.23 37.95
CA TYR A 60 0.12 -12.69 36.80
C TYR A 60 -0.74 -11.67 36.06
N LYS A 61 -0.29 -10.43 36.04
CA LYS A 61 -1.00 -9.33 35.37
C LYS A 61 -0.81 -9.41 33.87
N LYS A 62 -1.87 -9.51 33.13
CA LYS A 62 -1.91 -9.57 31.66
C LYS A 62 -2.58 -8.30 31.13
N ILE A 63 -1.82 -7.43 30.52
CA ILE A 63 -2.31 -6.18 29.91
C ILE A 63 -2.24 -6.31 28.40
N ILE A 64 -3.31 -5.99 27.71
CA ILE A 64 -3.31 -5.84 26.26
C ILE A 64 -3.76 -4.43 25.92
N THR A 65 -3.03 -3.73 25.07
CA THR A 65 -3.20 -2.29 24.88
C THR A 65 -2.90 -1.86 23.44
N THR A 66 -3.46 -0.71 23.05
CA THR A 66 -2.99 -0.01 21.84
C THR A 66 -1.73 0.81 22.15
N PRO A 67 -0.96 1.25 21.14
CA PRO A 67 0.18 2.14 21.31
C PRO A 67 -0.13 3.37 22.16
N GLU A 68 -1.24 4.04 21.88
CA GLU A 68 -1.69 5.22 22.64
C GLU A 68 -2.15 4.87 24.06
N GLY A 69 -2.76 3.70 24.23
CA GLY A 69 -3.17 3.16 25.54
C GLY A 69 -1.97 2.88 26.42
N PHE A 70 -0.90 2.33 25.84
CA PHE A 70 0.36 2.07 26.53
C PHE A 70 0.95 3.36 27.10
N GLU A 71 1.19 4.38 26.27
CA GLU A 71 1.78 5.64 26.72
C GLU A 71 0.90 6.41 27.69
N ASN A 72 -0.37 6.57 27.33
CA ASN A 72 -1.26 7.49 28.05
C ASN A 72 -1.87 6.89 29.31
N LYS A 73 -1.88 5.58 29.47
CA LYS A 73 -2.56 4.89 30.58
C LYS A 73 -1.68 3.90 31.31
N VAL A 74 -1.05 2.96 30.61
CA VAL A 74 -0.24 1.91 31.26
C VAL A 74 0.94 2.52 31.99
N LEU A 75 1.73 3.36 31.34
CA LEU A 75 2.88 4.04 31.97
C LEU A 75 2.45 4.97 33.09
N LYS A 76 1.31 5.66 32.95
CA LYS A 76 0.78 6.54 34.01
C LYS A 76 0.33 5.76 35.24
N ALA A 77 -0.35 4.62 35.06
CA ALA A 77 -0.78 3.75 36.16
C ALA A 77 0.44 3.16 36.90
N ALA A 78 1.44 2.66 36.18
CA ALA A 78 2.68 2.15 36.76
C ALA A 78 3.41 3.24 37.57
N LYS A 79 3.49 4.46 37.06
CA LYS A 79 4.10 5.60 37.77
C LYS A 79 3.35 5.95 39.05
N GLN A 80 1.99 5.95 39.03
CA GLN A 80 1.17 6.19 40.24
C GLN A 80 1.41 5.16 41.32
N LEU A 81 1.64 3.89 40.92
CA LEU A 81 1.92 2.78 41.82
C LEU A 81 3.40 2.65 42.19
N ARG A 82 4.28 3.50 41.66
CA ARG A 82 5.72 3.44 41.84
C ARG A 82 6.32 2.07 41.44
N MET A 83 5.71 1.40 40.46
CA MET A 83 6.16 0.11 39.94
C MET A 83 7.33 0.29 38.99
N ASN A 84 8.31 -0.62 39.05
CA ASN A 84 9.35 -0.71 38.03
C ASN A 84 8.88 -1.63 36.88
N ILE A 85 7.93 -1.09 36.07
CA ILE A 85 7.29 -1.84 34.98
C ILE A 85 8.30 -2.45 34.00
N TYR A 86 9.46 -1.84 33.84
CA TYR A 86 10.49 -2.29 32.87
C TYR A 86 11.20 -3.59 33.31
N LYS A 87 11.27 -3.86 34.62
CA LYS A 87 11.83 -5.10 35.18
C LYS A 87 10.77 -6.13 35.50
N GLU A 88 9.60 -5.67 35.94
CA GLU A 88 8.54 -6.52 36.45
C GLU A 88 7.67 -7.13 35.36
N TYR A 89 7.70 -6.56 34.13
CA TYR A 89 6.86 -7.00 33.03
C TYR A 89 7.69 -7.38 31.81
N PHE A 90 7.20 -8.41 31.09
CA PHE A 90 7.60 -8.67 29.72
C PHE A 90 6.73 -7.83 28.77
N CYS A 91 7.34 -7.18 27.79
CA CYS A 91 6.64 -6.37 26.81
C CYS A 91 6.71 -6.99 25.42
N LEU A 92 5.56 -7.35 24.86
CA LEU A 92 5.41 -7.87 23.51
C LEU A 92 4.78 -6.81 22.63
N PHE A 93 5.34 -6.53 21.47
CA PHE A 93 4.67 -5.79 20.41
C PHE A 93 4.30 -6.78 19.30
N ASP A 94 3.01 -7.02 19.12
CA ASP A 94 2.47 -7.92 18.10
C ASP A 94 2.22 -7.19 16.79
N GLU A 95 2.21 -7.90 15.66
CA GLU A 95 2.09 -7.36 14.29
C GLU A 95 3.05 -6.17 14.09
N SER A 96 4.35 -6.41 14.36
CA SER A 96 5.36 -5.37 14.43
C SER A 96 5.71 -4.70 13.09
N GLU A 97 5.32 -5.27 11.95
CA GLU A 97 5.40 -4.65 10.62
C GLU A 97 4.65 -3.32 10.56
N HIS A 98 3.55 -3.20 11.32
CA HIS A 98 2.77 -1.96 11.38
C HIS A 98 3.51 -0.79 12.04
N LEU A 99 4.60 -1.06 12.79
CA LEU A 99 5.51 0.00 13.23
C LEU A 99 6.09 0.79 12.05
N THR A 100 6.20 0.15 10.89
CA THR A 100 6.67 0.77 9.66
C THR A 100 5.49 1.13 8.76
N GLU A 101 4.63 0.17 8.41
CA GLU A 101 3.58 0.34 7.39
C GLU A 101 2.53 1.41 7.71
N ASP A 102 2.31 1.73 9.00
CA ASP A 102 1.25 2.65 9.42
C ASP A 102 1.77 4.06 9.80
N THR A 103 3.06 4.34 9.73
CA THR A 103 3.63 5.59 10.25
C THR A 103 3.21 6.83 9.47
N ASP A 104 2.86 6.72 8.21
CA ASP A 104 2.45 7.82 7.34
C ASP A 104 1.11 8.44 7.78
N TYR A 105 0.14 7.62 8.18
CA TYR A 105 -1.19 8.06 8.62
C TYR A 105 -1.40 7.97 10.13
N ARG A 106 -0.55 7.20 10.86
CA ARG A 106 -0.67 7.00 12.31
C ARG A 106 0.68 7.07 13.02
N ARG A 107 1.21 8.26 13.17
CA ARG A 107 2.52 8.49 13.83
C ARG A 107 2.59 7.99 15.28
N SER A 108 1.47 7.89 15.96
CA SER A 108 1.41 7.37 17.33
C SER A 108 1.76 5.90 17.44
N ILE A 109 1.86 5.16 16.32
CA ILE A 109 2.15 3.73 16.35
C ILE A 109 3.58 3.44 16.84
N SER A 110 4.55 4.26 16.46
CA SER A 110 5.96 4.14 16.86
C SER A 110 6.28 4.82 18.20
N ALA A 111 5.34 5.64 18.73
CA ALA A 111 5.55 6.39 19.97
C ALA A 111 5.96 5.50 21.17
N PRO A 112 5.36 4.31 21.39
CA PRO A 112 5.75 3.43 22.50
C PRO A 112 7.20 2.96 22.46
N MET A 113 7.87 3.01 21.31
CA MET A 113 9.16 2.33 21.12
C MET A 113 10.27 2.89 22.02
N LYS A 114 10.24 4.19 22.33
CA LYS A 114 11.18 4.81 23.28
C LYS A 114 11.14 4.14 24.66
N GLU A 115 9.93 3.83 25.14
CA GLU A 115 9.71 3.17 26.43
C GLU A 115 9.81 1.64 26.32
N PHE A 116 9.35 1.06 25.23
CA PHE A 116 9.47 -0.35 24.93
C PHE A 116 10.92 -0.86 25.00
N PHE A 117 11.87 -0.12 24.46
CA PHE A 117 13.27 -0.50 24.49
C PHE A 117 13.89 -0.53 25.90
N LYS A 118 13.25 0.08 26.90
CA LYS A 118 13.72 0.06 28.31
C LYS A 118 13.38 -1.24 29.04
N PHE A 119 12.43 -2.03 28.54
CA PHE A 119 12.07 -3.29 29.16
C PHE A 119 13.24 -4.29 29.11
N GLU A 120 13.50 -4.99 30.22
CA GLU A 120 14.50 -6.06 30.26
C GLU A 120 14.05 -7.25 29.41
N GLY A 121 12.81 -7.71 29.57
CA GLY A 121 12.18 -8.72 28.74
C GLY A 121 11.27 -8.09 27.69
N LYS A 122 11.58 -8.25 26.40
CA LYS A 122 10.81 -7.68 25.31
C LYS A 122 10.94 -8.47 24.01
N ALA A 123 9.90 -8.45 23.19
CA ALA A 123 9.92 -9.03 21.85
C ALA A 123 9.05 -8.23 20.88
N LEU A 124 9.45 -8.21 19.62
CA LEU A 124 8.66 -7.83 18.47
C LEU A 124 8.27 -9.10 17.73
N VAL A 125 7.02 -9.25 17.38
CA VAL A 125 6.51 -10.45 16.70
C VAL A 125 5.69 -10.03 15.49
N SER A 126 5.85 -10.78 14.41
CA SER A 126 5.06 -10.63 13.18
C SER A 126 4.92 -11.97 12.48
N ALA A 127 3.80 -12.17 11.79
CA ALA A 127 3.64 -13.25 10.82
C ALA A 127 4.30 -12.91 9.47
N THR A 128 4.45 -11.62 9.20
CA THR A 128 4.99 -11.05 7.94
C THR A 128 6.08 -10.00 8.27
N PRO A 129 7.21 -10.42 8.89
CA PRO A 129 8.20 -9.48 9.39
C PRO A 129 8.92 -8.77 8.24
N LEU A 130 9.00 -7.44 8.33
CA LEU A 130 9.80 -6.63 7.42
C LEU A 130 11.29 -6.75 7.76
N LYS A 131 12.14 -6.89 6.75
CA LYS A 131 13.60 -6.83 6.93
C LYS A 131 14.01 -5.40 7.27
N PRO A 132 14.70 -5.18 8.40
CA PRO A 132 15.08 -3.82 8.81
C PRO A 132 16.16 -3.24 7.89
N SER A 133 16.00 -1.98 7.47
CA SER A 133 17.06 -1.23 6.81
C SER A 133 18.15 -0.80 7.80
N LYS A 134 19.19 -0.12 7.33
CA LYS A 134 20.26 0.41 8.19
C LYS A 134 19.74 1.29 9.35
N TYR A 135 18.58 1.94 9.18
CA TYR A 135 18.02 2.85 10.18
C TYR A 135 17.44 2.10 11.38
N THR A 136 16.61 1.12 11.13
CA THR A 136 15.97 0.31 12.18
C THR A 136 16.88 -0.82 12.67
N LEU A 137 17.70 -1.42 11.79
CA LEU A 137 18.70 -2.43 12.17
C LEU A 137 19.67 -1.89 13.23
N THR A 138 20.21 -0.68 13.04
CA THR A 138 21.11 -0.04 14.03
C THR A 138 20.43 0.14 15.39
N LEU A 139 19.12 0.44 15.38
CA LEU A 139 18.32 0.57 16.59
C LEU A 139 18.18 -0.78 17.30
N PHE A 140 17.82 -1.84 16.58
CA PHE A 140 17.66 -3.18 17.13
C PHE A 140 18.96 -3.77 17.68
N LEU A 141 20.06 -3.61 16.95
CA LEU A 141 21.39 -4.04 17.41
C LEU A 141 21.82 -3.32 18.70
N ARG A 142 21.58 -2.01 18.81
CA ARG A 142 21.86 -1.23 20.04
C ARG A 142 21.09 -1.76 21.24
N HIS A 143 19.89 -2.27 21.04
CA HIS A 143 19.04 -2.86 22.07
C HIS A 143 19.14 -4.39 22.16
N GLN A 144 20.19 -4.98 21.55
CA GLN A 144 20.53 -6.40 21.62
C GLN A 144 19.43 -7.35 21.14
N PHE A 145 18.61 -6.93 20.17
CA PHE A 145 17.63 -7.81 19.56
C PHE A 145 18.32 -8.90 18.74
N ARG A 146 17.73 -10.10 18.80
CA ARG A 146 18.10 -11.22 17.95
C ARG A 146 16.93 -11.50 17.01
N TRP A 147 17.25 -11.77 15.76
CA TRP A 147 16.27 -12.22 14.78
C TRP A 147 16.06 -13.73 14.96
N VAL A 148 14.81 -14.15 15.13
CA VAL A 148 14.42 -15.56 15.19
C VAL A 148 13.31 -15.76 14.17
N GLU A 149 13.57 -16.60 13.19
CA GLU A 149 12.59 -17.00 12.19
C GLU A 149 12.11 -18.41 12.49
N ILE A 150 10.79 -18.58 12.59
CA ILE A 150 10.14 -19.88 12.83
C ILE A 150 9.40 -20.23 11.55
N LYS A 151 9.87 -21.28 10.86
CA LYS A 151 9.22 -21.80 9.65
C LYS A 151 8.54 -23.12 9.98
N PRO A 152 7.34 -23.37 9.42
CA PRO A 152 6.76 -24.72 9.45
C PRO A 152 7.67 -25.72 8.73
N ASP A 153 7.62 -26.97 9.16
CA ASP A 153 8.34 -28.11 8.55
C ASP A 153 7.52 -28.84 7.47
N TYR A 154 6.37 -28.29 7.11
CA TYR A 154 5.47 -28.76 6.07
C TYR A 154 5.29 -27.70 4.98
N ASP A 155 4.82 -28.13 3.80
CA ASP A 155 4.47 -27.17 2.73
C ASP A 155 3.24 -26.36 3.13
N TYR A 156 3.45 -25.07 3.35
CA TYR A 156 2.42 -24.11 3.79
C TYR A 156 2.05 -23.12 2.68
N ARG A 157 2.56 -23.36 1.47
CA ARG A 157 2.26 -22.46 0.34
C ARG A 157 0.79 -22.56 -0.06
N GLU A 158 0.25 -21.43 -0.41
CA GLU A 158 -1.13 -21.29 -0.87
C GLU A 158 -1.17 -21.08 -2.38
N ASP A 159 -2.07 -21.76 -3.05
CA ASP A 159 -2.29 -21.57 -4.48
C ASP A 159 -2.95 -20.20 -4.72
N MET A 160 -2.42 -19.44 -5.68
CA MET A 160 -2.87 -18.09 -5.99
C MET A 160 -2.82 -17.84 -7.50
N THR A 161 -3.88 -17.25 -8.05
CA THR A 161 -3.90 -16.72 -9.41
C THR A 161 -3.50 -15.24 -9.37
N LEU A 162 -2.46 -14.86 -10.13
CA LEU A 162 -2.05 -13.47 -10.31
C LEU A 162 -2.45 -12.98 -11.69
N VAL A 163 -3.40 -12.08 -11.75
CA VAL A 163 -3.84 -11.40 -12.97
C VAL A 163 -3.23 -10.00 -13.01
N THR A 164 -2.52 -9.68 -14.08
CA THR A 164 -2.06 -8.31 -14.33
C THR A 164 -2.80 -7.74 -15.55
N THR A 165 -3.33 -6.53 -15.42
CA THR A 165 -4.20 -5.92 -16.44
C THR A 165 -3.97 -4.41 -16.56
N ARG A 166 -4.37 -3.83 -17.68
CA ARG A 166 -4.51 -2.38 -17.91
C ARG A 166 -5.97 -1.92 -17.96
N SER A 167 -6.91 -2.84 -17.73
CA SER A 167 -8.35 -2.60 -17.69
C SER A 167 -8.93 -3.07 -16.36
N PHE A 168 -8.44 -2.51 -15.27
CA PHE A 168 -8.64 -3.00 -13.90
C PHE A 168 -10.10 -3.19 -13.53
N TYR A 169 -10.92 -2.15 -13.60
CA TYR A 169 -12.32 -2.25 -13.18
C TYR A 169 -13.14 -3.21 -14.06
N LYS A 170 -12.84 -3.28 -15.36
CA LYS A 170 -13.43 -4.25 -16.28
C LYS A 170 -13.08 -5.67 -15.87
N ARG A 171 -11.78 -5.92 -15.58
CA ARG A 171 -11.32 -7.24 -15.15
C ARG A 171 -11.91 -7.65 -13.81
N VAL A 172 -11.91 -6.77 -12.80
CA VAL A 172 -12.53 -7.04 -11.49
C VAL A 172 -14.00 -7.40 -11.64
N LYS A 173 -14.75 -6.64 -12.44
CA LYS A 173 -16.16 -6.93 -12.73
C LYS A 173 -16.34 -8.31 -13.35
N GLN A 174 -15.48 -8.67 -14.30
CA GLN A 174 -15.51 -9.99 -14.94
C GLN A 174 -15.21 -11.12 -13.96
N GLU A 175 -14.20 -10.94 -13.10
CA GLU A 175 -13.89 -11.93 -12.06
C GLU A 175 -15.07 -12.15 -11.11
N VAL A 176 -15.64 -11.08 -10.58
CA VAL A 176 -16.82 -11.18 -9.70
C VAL A 176 -17.97 -11.89 -10.40
N LYS A 177 -18.25 -11.52 -11.66
CA LYS A 177 -19.29 -12.18 -12.44
C LYS A 177 -19.02 -13.67 -12.61
N ASN A 178 -17.81 -14.04 -13.03
CA ASN A 178 -17.42 -15.44 -13.23
C ASN A 178 -17.57 -16.27 -11.94
N LEU A 179 -17.15 -15.72 -10.79
CA LEU A 179 -17.30 -16.39 -9.50
C LEU A 179 -18.76 -16.60 -9.11
N LEU A 180 -19.62 -15.59 -9.34
CA LEU A 180 -21.06 -15.70 -9.05
C LEU A 180 -21.76 -16.67 -10.01
N ASP A 181 -21.41 -16.67 -11.29
CA ASP A 181 -21.94 -17.59 -12.30
C ASP A 181 -21.53 -19.05 -11.99
N ASN A 182 -20.37 -19.25 -11.35
CA ASN A 182 -19.89 -20.54 -10.83
C ASN A 182 -20.42 -20.87 -9.42
N ASN A 183 -21.48 -20.18 -8.97
CA ASN A 183 -22.16 -20.41 -7.70
C ASN A 183 -21.27 -20.21 -6.46
N SER A 184 -20.31 -19.27 -6.48
CA SER A 184 -19.60 -18.88 -5.27
C SER A 184 -20.59 -18.41 -4.20
N PRO A 185 -20.60 -19.00 -3.00
CA PRO A 185 -21.52 -18.57 -1.95
C PRO A 185 -21.17 -17.18 -1.43
N HIS A 186 -19.86 -16.86 -1.39
CA HIS A 186 -19.34 -15.58 -0.93
C HIS A 186 -18.09 -15.19 -1.71
N VAL A 187 -18.12 -14.00 -2.32
CA VAL A 187 -16.92 -13.35 -2.89
C VAL A 187 -16.43 -12.31 -1.89
N CYS A 188 -15.21 -12.47 -1.40
CA CYS A 188 -14.56 -11.60 -0.42
C CYS A 188 -13.48 -10.76 -1.11
N ILE A 189 -13.69 -9.45 -1.23
CA ILE A 189 -12.85 -8.52 -1.97
C ILE A 189 -12.09 -7.62 -0.99
N PHE A 190 -10.75 -7.66 -1.03
CA PHE A 190 -9.89 -6.76 -0.27
C PHE A 190 -9.37 -5.65 -1.18
N TYR A 191 -9.71 -4.40 -0.85
CA TYR A 191 -9.26 -3.24 -1.62
C TYR A 191 -9.02 -2.03 -0.72
N LYS A 192 -7.88 -1.36 -0.88
CA LYS A 192 -7.44 -0.29 0.02
C LYS A 192 -8.26 1.00 -0.05
N THR A 193 -8.93 1.26 -1.16
CA THR A 193 -9.63 2.54 -1.38
C THR A 193 -11.14 2.43 -1.26
N THR A 194 -11.72 3.28 -0.42
CA THR A 194 -13.19 3.39 -0.26
C THR A 194 -13.85 3.87 -1.56
N GLU A 195 -13.20 4.78 -2.30
CA GLU A 195 -13.70 5.27 -3.59
C GLU A 195 -13.71 4.16 -4.64
N GLY A 196 -12.64 3.39 -4.74
CA GLY A 196 -12.58 2.24 -5.65
C GLY A 196 -13.61 1.16 -5.32
N ILE A 197 -13.86 0.90 -4.02
CA ILE A 197 -14.94 0.01 -3.59
C ILE A 197 -16.31 0.54 -4.07
N CYS A 198 -16.55 1.85 -3.95
CA CYS A 198 -17.76 2.48 -4.43
C CYS A 198 -17.94 2.25 -5.94
N ASN A 199 -16.91 2.52 -6.74
CA ASN A 199 -16.92 2.35 -8.19
C ASN A 199 -17.20 0.89 -8.59
N ILE A 200 -16.61 -0.09 -7.88
CA ILE A 200 -16.86 -1.52 -8.12
C ILE A 200 -18.33 -1.85 -7.85
N VAL A 201 -18.86 -1.49 -6.68
CA VAL A 201 -20.25 -1.81 -6.30
C VAL A 201 -21.24 -1.14 -7.25
N GLU A 202 -21.04 0.15 -7.56
CA GLU A 202 -21.90 0.89 -8.51
C GLU A 202 -21.89 0.24 -9.91
N SER A 203 -20.73 -0.18 -10.41
CA SER A 203 -20.62 -0.87 -11.70
C SER A 203 -21.33 -2.23 -11.70
N LEU A 204 -21.16 -3.03 -10.63
CA LEU A 204 -21.83 -4.33 -10.50
C LEU A 204 -23.36 -4.19 -10.41
N LEU A 205 -23.87 -3.17 -9.71
CA LEU A 205 -25.30 -2.86 -9.62
C LEU A 205 -25.84 -2.37 -10.95
N HIS A 206 -25.14 -1.45 -11.62
CA HIS A 206 -25.53 -0.89 -12.92
C HIS A 206 -25.70 -1.98 -13.99
N ASP A 207 -24.78 -2.92 -14.03
CA ASP A 207 -24.79 -4.02 -15.02
C ASP A 207 -25.70 -5.20 -14.58
N GLY A 208 -26.39 -5.07 -13.45
CA GLY A 208 -27.30 -6.10 -12.93
C GLY A 208 -26.62 -7.40 -12.49
N ILE A 209 -25.31 -7.39 -12.28
CA ILE A 209 -24.55 -8.56 -11.81
C ILE A 209 -24.91 -8.88 -10.36
N ILE A 210 -25.15 -7.85 -9.55
CA ILE A 210 -25.62 -7.97 -8.16
C ILE A 210 -26.87 -7.11 -7.94
N LYS A 211 -27.66 -7.47 -6.92
CA LYS A 211 -28.77 -6.66 -6.40
C LYS A 211 -28.34 -5.88 -5.17
N LYS A 212 -29.16 -4.90 -4.75
CA LYS A 212 -28.88 -4.06 -3.57
C LYS A 212 -28.59 -4.87 -2.30
N ASP A 213 -29.26 -6.01 -2.13
CA ASP A 213 -29.06 -6.85 -0.94
C ASP A 213 -27.92 -7.88 -1.06
N ASP A 214 -27.28 -8.00 -2.22
CA ASP A 214 -26.24 -9.00 -2.46
C ASP A 214 -24.85 -8.55 -1.96
N TYR A 215 -24.63 -7.26 -1.67
CA TYR A 215 -23.34 -6.77 -1.24
C TYR A 215 -23.28 -6.25 0.20
N LYS A 216 -22.07 -6.20 0.78
CA LYS A 216 -21.75 -5.52 2.04
C LYS A 216 -20.36 -4.93 2.00
N VAL A 217 -20.21 -3.70 2.54
CA VAL A 217 -18.91 -3.01 2.63
C VAL A 217 -18.49 -2.90 4.10
N PHE A 218 -17.29 -3.39 4.39
CA PHE A 218 -16.66 -3.33 5.70
C PHE A 218 -15.54 -2.28 5.67
N CYS A 219 -15.74 -1.16 6.38
CA CYS A 219 -14.83 -0.02 6.35
C CYS A 219 -14.81 0.71 7.70
N SER A 220 -14.11 1.85 7.81
CA SER A 220 -14.19 2.67 9.01
C SER A 220 -15.58 3.27 9.19
N LYS A 221 -15.96 3.65 10.42
CA LYS A 221 -17.24 4.29 10.70
C LYS A 221 -17.45 5.54 9.83
N GLU A 222 -16.43 6.39 9.74
CA GLU A 222 -16.47 7.60 8.90
C GLU A 222 -16.69 7.27 7.42
N SER A 223 -15.98 6.24 6.90
CA SER A 223 -16.18 5.78 5.53
C SER A 223 -17.56 5.18 5.32
N ALA A 224 -18.08 4.41 6.29
CA ALA A 224 -19.42 3.83 6.21
C ALA A 224 -20.50 4.93 6.15
N ASP A 225 -20.37 5.98 6.95
CA ASP A 225 -21.32 7.11 6.94
C ASP A 225 -21.26 7.86 5.59
N LYS A 226 -20.07 8.06 5.02
CA LYS A 226 -19.89 8.64 3.67
C LYS A 226 -20.49 7.75 2.56
N LEU A 227 -20.28 6.45 2.61
CA LEU A 227 -20.82 5.52 1.62
C LEU A 227 -22.35 5.46 1.66
N LYS A 228 -22.95 5.47 2.86
CA LYS A 228 -24.41 5.54 3.02
C LYS A 228 -25.00 6.81 2.40
N SER A 229 -24.32 7.96 2.53
CA SER A 229 -24.75 9.20 1.88
C SER A 229 -24.68 9.15 0.35
N ARG A 230 -23.93 8.19 -0.23
CA ARG A 230 -23.83 7.88 -1.67
C ARG A 230 -24.69 6.68 -2.08
N PHE A 231 -25.73 6.36 -1.31
CA PHE A 231 -26.66 5.23 -1.58
C PHE A 231 -26.08 3.82 -1.43
N LEU A 232 -24.90 3.67 -0.83
CA LEU A 232 -24.36 2.37 -0.45
C LEU A 232 -24.74 2.04 1.01
N GLU A 233 -26.03 1.72 1.21
CA GLU A 233 -26.65 1.56 2.53
C GLU A 233 -26.04 0.43 3.36
N HIS A 234 -25.53 -0.62 2.70
CA HIS A 234 -24.97 -1.79 3.35
C HIS A 234 -23.48 -1.63 3.68
N SER A 235 -23.13 -0.52 4.35
CA SER A 235 -21.76 -0.23 4.80
C SER A 235 -21.69 -0.22 6.34
N THR A 236 -20.66 -0.87 6.92
CA THR A 236 -20.53 -1.04 8.37
C THR A 236 -19.06 -1.00 8.82
N ASP A 237 -18.84 -0.66 10.10
CA ASP A 237 -17.53 -0.66 10.73
C ASP A 237 -17.27 -1.92 11.59
N LYS A 238 -18.18 -2.88 11.58
CA LYS A 238 -18.10 -4.14 12.30
C LYS A 238 -18.24 -5.32 11.35
N LEU A 239 -17.51 -6.40 11.62
CA LEU A 239 -17.75 -7.66 10.92
C LEU A 239 -19.11 -8.22 11.37
N GLU A 240 -19.98 -8.43 10.41
CA GLU A 240 -21.32 -9.01 10.63
C GLU A 240 -21.46 -10.29 9.80
N LEU A 241 -21.84 -11.37 10.46
CA LEU A 241 -22.10 -12.67 9.86
C LEU A 241 -23.60 -12.97 9.90
N PRO A 242 -24.17 -13.72 8.92
CA PRO A 242 -23.46 -14.30 7.77
C PRO A 242 -23.04 -13.23 6.75
N LEU A 243 -22.04 -13.55 5.95
CA LEU A 243 -21.62 -12.71 4.82
C LEU A 243 -22.71 -12.69 3.74
N ARG A 244 -22.68 -11.68 2.88
CA ARG A 244 -23.49 -11.59 1.67
C ARG A 244 -22.79 -12.25 0.49
N LYS A 245 -23.38 -12.20 -0.71
CA LYS A 245 -22.75 -12.75 -1.92
C LYS A 245 -21.43 -12.05 -2.24
N VAL A 246 -21.39 -10.70 -2.15
CA VAL A 246 -20.18 -9.90 -2.40
C VAL A 246 -19.87 -9.06 -1.16
N ASN A 247 -18.69 -9.23 -0.62
CA ASN A 247 -18.24 -8.59 0.62
C ASN A 247 -16.93 -7.85 0.36
N LEU A 248 -16.92 -6.53 0.59
CA LEU A 248 -15.77 -5.68 0.26
C LEU A 248 -15.15 -5.15 1.56
N PHE A 249 -13.85 -5.33 1.71
CA PHE A 249 -13.09 -5.01 2.91
C PHE A 249 -12.05 -3.93 2.60
N THR A 250 -12.05 -2.83 3.37
CA THR A 250 -11.00 -1.82 3.29
C THR A 250 -9.78 -2.21 4.15
N LEU A 251 -8.67 -1.50 3.99
CA LEU A 251 -7.38 -1.71 4.67
C LEU A 251 -7.53 -1.97 6.19
N ARG A 252 -8.47 -1.31 6.86
CA ARG A 252 -8.73 -1.51 8.29
C ARG A 252 -8.97 -2.98 8.67
N PHE A 253 -9.49 -3.77 7.73
CA PHE A 253 -9.87 -5.16 7.96
C PHE A 253 -8.78 -6.17 7.52
N PHE A 254 -7.68 -5.71 6.92
CA PHE A 254 -6.61 -6.61 6.50
C PHE A 254 -5.93 -7.30 7.68
N PRO A 255 -5.47 -6.56 8.73
CA PRO A 255 -4.70 -7.17 9.81
C PRO A 255 -5.53 -7.56 11.04
N SER A 256 -6.79 -7.14 11.18
CA SER A 256 -7.42 -7.07 12.50
C SER A 256 -8.65 -7.94 12.74
N ILE A 257 -9.06 -8.76 11.76
CA ILE A 257 -10.26 -9.61 11.91
C ILE A 257 -9.95 -11.07 11.60
N ASP A 258 -10.71 -11.96 12.25
CA ASP A 258 -10.80 -13.36 11.85
C ASP A 258 -12.16 -13.61 11.21
N ILE A 259 -12.16 -14.15 10.00
CA ILE A 259 -13.36 -14.47 9.22
C ILE A 259 -13.59 -15.98 9.33
N ASN A 260 -14.57 -16.37 10.16
CA ASN A 260 -14.93 -17.77 10.36
C ASN A 260 -16.23 -18.06 9.61
N LEU A 261 -16.13 -18.71 8.47
CA LEU A 261 -17.25 -19.04 7.61
C LEU A 261 -17.71 -20.48 7.79
N LYS A 262 -18.96 -20.73 7.44
CA LYS A 262 -19.55 -22.09 7.38
C LYS A 262 -19.40 -22.72 6.00
N GLU A 263 -19.12 -21.91 4.97
CA GLU A 263 -18.97 -22.31 3.58
C GLU A 263 -17.69 -21.68 3.02
N LEU A 264 -17.07 -22.36 2.04
CA LEU A 264 -15.88 -21.84 1.37
C LEU A 264 -16.26 -20.58 0.58
N CYS A 265 -15.39 -19.57 0.61
CA CYS A 265 -15.54 -18.34 -0.17
C CYS A 265 -14.43 -18.25 -1.23
N ASP A 266 -14.61 -17.35 -2.18
CA ASP A 266 -13.58 -16.94 -3.10
C ASP A 266 -13.01 -15.59 -2.67
N VAL A 267 -11.70 -15.45 -2.73
CA VAL A 267 -10.98 -14.27 -2.23
C VAL A 267 -10.35 -13.52 -3.39
N LEU A 268 -10.67 -12.23 -3.51
CA LEU A 268 -10.05 -11.31 -4.44
C LEU A 268 -9.24 -10.26 -3.66
N VAL A 269 -7.96 -10.10 -4.01
CA VAL A 269 -7.11 -9.02 -3.50
C VAL A 269 -6.83 -8.07 -4.65
N LEU A 270 -7.20 -6.81 -4.47
CA LEU A 270 -7.17 -5.81 -5.53
C LEU A 270 -6.06 -4.79 -5.31
N SER A 271 -5.25 -4.57 -6.34
CA SER A 271 -4.14 -3.63 -6.33
C SER A 271 -4.18 -2.77 -7.58
N ASN A 272 -4.54 -1.49 -7.42
CA ASN A 272 -4.56 -0.53 -8.51
C ASN A 272 -3.84 0.75 -8.10
N TYR A 273 -2.93 1.23 -8.94
CA TYR A 273 -2.25 2.50 -8.75
C TYR A 273 -3.13 3.65 -9.28
N ASP A 274 -4.26 3.90 -8.62
CA ASP A 274 -5.16 5.01 -8.94
C ASP A 274 -4.71 6.31 -8.26
N HIS A 275 -3.72 7.01 -8.83
CA HIS A 275 -3.29 8.35 -8.40
C HIS A 275 -2.89 8.49 -6.90
N VAL A 276 -3.04 7.47 -6.09
CA VAL A 276 -2.75 7.46 -4.66
C VAL A 276 -1.68 6.41 -4.39
N LYS A 277 -0.54 6.83 -3.85
CA LYS A 277 0.63 5.98 -3.57
C LYS A 277 0.34 4.74 -2.70
N HIS A 278 -0.76 4.75 -1.96
CA HIS A 278 -1.08 3.76 -0.92
C HIS A 278 -2.05 2.66 -1.37
N THR A 279 -2.32 2.53 -2.66
CA THR A 279 -3.26 1.51 -3.16
C THR A 279 -2.60 0.21 -3.61
N LEU A 280 -1.28 0.23 -3.77
CA LEU A 280 -0.51 -0.98 -4.09
C LEU A 280 -0.50 -1.93 -2.89
N ILE A 281 -0.65 -3.22 -3.16
CA ILE A 281 -0.57 -4.28 -2.16
C ILE A 281 0.87 -4.77 -2.04
N ASN A 282 1.39 -4.82 -0.82
CA ASN A 282 2.68 -5.43 -0.57
C ASN A 282 2.55 -6.97 -0.59
N PRO A 283 3.22 -7.68 -1.52
CA PRO A 283 3.19 -9.14 -1.59
C PRO A 283 3.65 -9.83 -0.31
N PHE A 284 4.66 -9.26 0.39
CA PHE A 284 5.32 -9.86 1.55
C PHE A 284 4.55 -9.69 2.86
N THR A 285 3.61 -8.74 2.92
CA THR A 285 2.84 -8.45 4.13
C THR A 285 1.34 -8.52 3.87
N GLU A 286 0.77 -7.53 3.21
CA GLU A 286 -0.68 -7.35 3.09
C GLU A 286 -1.39 -8.48 2.34
N ALA A 287 -0.79 -9.00 1.26
CA ALA A 287 -1.37 -10.12 0.52
C ALA A 287 -1.47 -11.38 1.40
N ILE A 288 -0.42 -11.68 2.16
CA ILE A 288 -0.38 -12.79 3.12
C ILE A 288 -1.40 -12.57 4.24
N GLN A 289 -1.51 -11.34 4.74
CA GLN A 289 -2.46 -11.00 5.79
C GLN A 289 -3.92 -11.14 5.35
N CYS A 290 -4.27 -10.69 4.14
CA CYS A 290 -5.63 -10.80 3.61
C CYS A 290 -6.13 -12.25 3.60
N GLN A 291 -5.35 -13.17 3.03
CA GLN A 291 -5.73 -14.58 3.00
C GLN A 291 -5.71 -15.21 4.39
N GLY A 292 -4.78 -14.78 5.25
CA GLY A 292 -4.67 -15.23 6.64
C GLY A 292 -5.86 -14.87 7.54
N ARG A 293 -6.81 -14.06 7.08
CA ARG A 293 -8.05 -13.74 7.83
C ARG A 293 -9.03 -14.89 7.90
N PHE A 294 -8.97 -15.83 6.96
CA PHE A 294 -9.82 -17.03 6.92
C PHE A 294 -9.19 -18.11 7.81
N ARG A 295 -9.71 -18.27 9.05
CA ARG A 295 -9.13 -19.17 10.07
C ARG A 295 -9.73 -20.56 10.08
N HIS A 296 -10.97 -20.70 9.64
CA HIS A 296 -11.63 -22.00 9.62
C HIS A 296 -11.04 -22.89 8.54
N VAL A 297 -10.60 -24.08 8.92
CA VAL A 297 -10.12 -25.12 8.00
C VAL A 297 -11.28 -26.09 7.76
N PHE A 298 -11.71 -26.21 6.52
CA PHE A 298 -12.78 -27.10 6.12
C PHE A 298 -12.30 -28.56 6.02
N PRO A 299 -13.20 -29.58 5.96
CA PRO A 299 -12.81 -30.98 5.89
C PRO A 299 -11.90 -31.35 4.70
N ASN A 300 -11.93 -30.57 3.61
CA ASN A 300 -11.05 -30.73 2.46
C ASN A 300 -9.66 -30.10 2.65
N GLY A 301 -9.34 -29.61 3.84
CA GLY A 301 -8.08 -28.97 4.17
C GLY A 301 -7.97 -27.49 3.73
N LYS A 302 -8.95 -26.96 3.01
CA LYS A 302 -8.95 -25.57 2.51
C LYS A 302 -9.55 -24.60 3.53
N ARG A 303 -9.16 -23.34 3.45
CA ARG A 303 -9.71 -22.22 4.21
C ARG A 303 -10.63 -21.34 3.36
N TYR A 304 -10.42 -21.32 2.07
CA TYR A 304 -11.21 -20.66 1.02
C TYR A 304 -11.13 -21.51 -0.26
N ASN A 305 -11.98 -21.23 -1.24
CA ASN A 305 -12.02 -21.97 -2.49
C ASN A 305 -10.91 -21.55 -3.45
N SER A 306 -10.78 -20.22 -3.69
CA SER A 306 -9.74 -19.65 -4.54
C SER A 306 -9.21 -18.34 -3.97
N LEU A 307 -7.97 -17.99 -4.37
CA LEU A 307 -7.35 -16.70 -4.11
C LEU A 307 -6.88 -16.12 -5.44
N THR A 308 -7.43 -14.97 -5.82
CA THR A 308 -7.02 -14.25 -7.02
C THR A 308 -6.55 -12.84 -6.66
N VAL A 309 -5.38 -12.47 -7.13
CA VAL A 309 -4.88 -11.09 -7.07
C VAL A 309 -5.09 -10.46 -8.45
N VAL A 310 -5.81 -9.34 -8.48
CA VAL A 310 -5.96 -8.52 -9.71
C VAL A 310 -5.17 -7.24 -9.52
N ALA A 311 -4.16 -7.04 -10.37
CA ALA A 311 -3.25 -5.91 -10.27
C ALA A 311 -3.20 -5.09 -11.56
N SER A 312 -3.31 -3.78 -11.44
CA SER A 312 -3.02 -2.84 -12.53
C SER A 312 -1.53 -2.50 -12.55
N ILE A 313 -0.91 -2.55 -13.71
CA ILE A 313 0.50 -2.21 -13.91
C ILE A 313 0.58 -0.90 -14.68
N PRO A 314 0.87 0.24 -14.01
CA PRO A 314 0.94 1.54 -14.66
C PRO A 314 2.25 1.70 -15.44
N ASN A 315 2.16 2.28 -16.66
CA ASN A 315 3.33 2.51 -17.51
C ASN A 315 4.30 3.56 -16.97
N GLU A 316 3.79 4.52 -16.18
CA GLU A 316 4.55 5.68 -15.71
C GLU A 316 5.17 5.50 -14.33
N LEU A 317 4.96 4.36 -13.71
CA LEU A 317 5.47 4.11 -12.36
C LEU A 317 6.99 4.09 -12.38
N LYS A 318 7.58 4.91 -11.53
CA LYS A 318 9.02 4.96 -11.28
C LYS A 318 9.27 4.64 -9.82
N ALA A 319 10.20 3.76 -9.56
CA ALA A 319 10.67 3.46 -8.21
C ALA A 319 12.13 3.92 -8.10
N LYS A 320 12.47 4.48 -6.95
CA LYS A 320 13.85 4.81 -6.60
C LYS A 320 14.52 3.60 -5.95
N SER A 321 15.82 3.45 -6.13
CA SER A 321 16.59 2.46 -5.37
C SER A 321 16.68 2.88 -3.89
N ASP A 322 16.98 1.91 -3.02
CA ASP A 322 17.20 2.17 -1.59
C ASP A 322 18.30 3.21 -1.36
N GLU A 323 19.37 3.18 -2.18
CA GLU A 323 20.49 4.12 -2.11
C GLU A 323 20.03 5.53 -2.51
N GLU A 324 19.23 5.68 -3.55
CA GLU A 324 18.69 6.97 -3.98
C GLU A 324 17.75 7.57 -2.92
N VAL A 325 16.87 6.75 -2.33
CA VAL A 325 15.98 7.19 -1.24
C VAL A 325 16.79 7.61 -0.03
N GLN A 326 17.78 6.81 0.35
CA GLN A 326 18.65 7.10 1.50
C GLN A 326 19.44 8.39 1.28
N ALA A 327 20.05 8.56 0.11
CA ALA A 327 20.82 9.77 -0.22
C ALA A 327 19.93 11.04 -0.17
N ASP A 328 18.72 10.96 -0.72
CA ASP A 328 17.75 12.07 -0.71
C ASP A 328 17.32 12.41 0.74
N ILE A 329 17.00 11.42 1.57
CA ILE A 329 16.62 11.61 2.97
C ILE A 329 17.77 12.22 3.76
N GLU A 330 19.00 11.70 3.62
CA GLU A 330 20.19 12.19 4.34
C GLU A 330 20.51 13.63 3.95
N ALA A 331 20.42 13.97 2.66
CA ALA A 331 20.61 15.34 2.19
C ALA A 331 19.56 16.29 2.79
N ARG A 332 18.29 15.91 2.78
CA ARG A 332 17.21 16.72 3.39
C ARG A 332 17.38 16.86 4.90
N ILE A 333 17.76 15.81 5.61
CA ILE A 333 18.05 15.85 7.06
C ILE A 333 19.21 16.81 7.35
N LYS A 334 20.27 16.80 6.54
CA LYS A 334 21.41 17.71 6.67
C LYS A 334 20.97 19.17 6.49
N CYS A 335 20.19 19.45 5.44
CA CYS A 335 19.60 20.76 5.20
C CYS A 335 18.70 21.21 6.34
N TYR A 336 17.82 20.32 6.84
CA TYR A 336 16.94 20.60 7.96
C TYR A 336 17.70 21.05 9.20
N ARG A 337 18.74 20.32 9.57
CA ARG A 337 19.58 20.66 10.74
C ARG A 337 20.28 22.02 10.58
N ALA A 338 20.82 22.31 9.40
CA ALA A 338 21.46 23.59 9.11
C ALA A 338 20.44 24.76 9.22
N ILE A 339 19.27 24.63 8.61
CA ILE A 339 18.22 25.64 8.69
C ILE A 339 17.72 25.83 10.13
N GLN A 340 17.57 24.75 10.91
CA GLN A 340 17.19 24.84 12.32
C GLN A 340 18.21 25.60 13.15
N GLN A 341 19.51 25.38 12.92
CA GLN A 341 20.58 26.10 13.62
C GLN A 341 20.56 27.61 13.35
N GLU A 342 20.32 27.98 12.08
CA GLU A 342 20.21 29.40 11.71
C GLU A 342 18.89 30.02 12.22
N LYS A 343 17.80 29.27 12.20
CA LYS A 343 16.50 29.71 12.76
C LYS A 343 16.62 30.12 14.23
N ILE A 344 17.37 29.38 15.05
CA ILE A 344 17.55 29.67 16.49
C ILE A 344 18.26 31.02 16.71
N LYS A 345 19.09 31.47 15.76
CA LYS A 345 19.85 32.71 15.83
C LYS A 345 19.09 33.92 15.26
N ALA A 346 17.98 33.69 14.59
CA ALA A 346 17.26 34.74 13.87
C ALA A 346 16.19 35.39 14.75
N ASP A 347 16.05 36.71 14.64
CA ASP A 347 15.00 37.48 15.31
C ASP A 347 13.62 37.18 14.69
N ASP A 348 13.54 36.93 13.37
CA ASP A 348 12.32 36.48 12.66
C ASP A 348 12.52 35.09 12.06
N SER A 349 11.71 34.15 12.51
CA SER A 349 11.76 32.75 12.08
C SER A 349 10.90 32.42 10.85
N THR A 350 10.08 33.35 10.38
CA THR A 350 9.06 33.10 9.35
C THR A 350 9.60 32.54 8.04
N TYR A 351 10.76 33.06 7.59
CA TYR A 351 11.42 32.56 6.40
C TYR A 351 11.91 31.14 6.56
N TYR A 352 12.57 30.85 7.68
CA TYR A 352 13.10 29.51 7.98
C TYR A 352 11.98 28.47 8.08
N ASP A 353 10.83 28.82 8.63
CA ASP A 353 9.67 27.93 8.72
C ASP A 353 9.13 27.57 7.34
N LYS A 354 9.15 28.47 6.38
CA LYS A 354 8.79 28.18 4.98
C LYS A 354 9.78 27.23 4.33
N GLU A 355 11.08 27.43 4.51
CA GLU A 355 12.11 26.57 3.95
C GLU A 355 12.09 25.17 4.58
N LEU A 356 11.90 25.07 5.90
CA LEU A 356 11.72 23.77 6.58
C LEU A 356 10.52 22.99 6.05
N LYS A 357 9.40 23.65 5.73
CA LYS A 357 8.22 23.01 5.12
C LYS A 357 8.52 22.49 3.71
N ARG A 358 9.34 23.20 2.94
CA ARG A 358 9.75 22.80 1.57
C ARG A 358 10.55 21.50 1.54
N LEU A 359 11.30 21.21 2.61
CA LEU A 359 12.04 19.95 2.72
C LEU A 359 11.14 18.71 2.84
N ARG A 360 9.84 18.87 3.09
CA ARG A 360 8.85 17.78 3.21
C ARG A 360 9.27 16.68 4.21
N LEU A 361 9.99 17.04 5.27
CA LEU A 361 10.43 16.12 6.32
C LEU A 361 9.43 15.98 7.47
N ASN A 362 8.28 16.67 7.41
CA ASN A 362 7.26 16.56 8.45
C ASN A 362 6.79 15.12 8.66
N GLU A 363 6.82 14.28 7.62
CA GLU A 363 6.41 12.89 7.66
C GLU A 363 7.37 12.00 8.46
N VAL A 364 8.64 12.38 8.52
CA VAL A 364 9.69 11.62 9.22
C VAL A 364 10.14 12.24 10.53
N LEU A 365 9.54 13.36 10.96
CA LEU A 365 9.80 13.90 12.29
C LEU A 365 9.07 13.08 13.35
N ASN A 366 9.72 12.83 14.49
CA ASN A 366 9.07 12.19 15.63
C ASN A 366 7.93 13.07 16.20
N SER A 367 7.11 12.51 17.08
CA SER A 367 5.96 13.19 17.68
C SER A 367 6.33 14.49 18.41
N GLU A 368 7.51 14.55 19.01
CA GLU A 368 8.04 15.72 19.72
C GLU A 368 8.69 16.74 18.77
N ARG A 369 8.83 16.44 17.48
CA ARG A 369 9.52 17.25 16.44
C ARG A 369 10.95 17.66 16.77
N ASN A 370 11.60 16.93 17.69
CA ASN A 370 12.97 17.16 18.11
C ASN A 370 13.97 16.17 17.51
N GLY A 371 13.49 15.23 16.68
CA GLY A 371 14.30 14.22 16.01
C GLY A 371 13.53 13.55 14.88
N PHE A 372 14.15 12.54 14.29
CA PHE A 372 13.58 11.78 13.19
C PHE A 372 13.11 10.42 13.67
N ASP A 373 11.93 10.01 13.22
CA ASP A 373 11.38 8.68 13.43
C ASP A 373 11.99 7.70 12.42
N ARG A 374 12.70 6.70 12.91
CA ARG A 374 13.37 5.71 12.07
C ARG A 374 12.38 4.78 11.36
N PHE A 375 11.25 4.51 11.97
CA PHE A 375 10.21 3.70 11.35
C PHE A 375 9.52 4.46 10.21
N ALA A 376 9.32 5.77 10.37
CA ALA A 376 8.81 6.60 9.29
C ALA A 376 9.81 6.74 8.13
N ILE A 377 11.12 6.73 8.38
CA ILE A 377 12.13 6.66 7.33
C ILE A 377 12.08 5.29 6.64
N GLU A 378 11.94 4.21 7.42
CA GLU A 378 11.77 2.84 6.92
C GLU A 378 10.55 2.73 5.99
N GLN A 379 9.44 3.40 6.33
CA GLN A 379 8.23 3.45 5.50
C GLN A 379 8.51 4.05 4.11
N LEU A 380 9.30 5.12 4.03
CA LEU A 380 9.66 5.72 2.74
C LEU A 380 10.45 4.76 1.84
N LEU A 381 11.35 3.96 2.45
CA LEU A 381 12.08 2.91 1.73
C LEU A 381 11.12 1.81 1.26
N LEU A 382 10.25 1.35 2.15
CA LEU A 382 9.26 0.32 1.85
C LEU A 382 8.31 0.75 0.72
N ASP A 383 7.85 2.00 0.72
CA ASP A 383 6.97 2.53 -0.33
C ASP A 383 7.64 2.46 -1.72
N GLU A 384 8.92 2.81 -1.82
CA GLU A 384 9.64 2.72 -3.09
C GLU A 384 9.93 1.25 -3.48
N GLN A 385 10.23 0.39 -2.50
CA GLN A 385 10.40 -1.04 -2.73
C GLN A 385 9.11 -1.68 -3.26
N VAL A 386 7.95 -1.37 -2.65
CA VAL A 386 6.65 -1.86 -3.13
C VAL A 386 6.36 -1.37 -4.55
N LYS A 387 6.66 -0.10 -4.87
CA LYS A 387 6.55 0.39 -6.26
C LYS A 387 7.45 -0.40 -7.21
N GLY A 388 8.65 -0.78 -6.77
CA GLY A 388 9.57 -1.61 -7.54
C GLY A 388 8.95 -2.93 -8.02
N TYR A 389 8.10 -3.55 -7.20
CA TYR A 389 7.39 -4.77 -7.59
C TYR A 389 6.38 -4.55 -8.73
N TYR A 390 5.84 -3.34 -8.88
CA TYR A 390 4.84 -3.00 -9.89
C TYR A 390 5.41 -2.35 -11.16
N LEU A 391 6.72 -2.35 -11.37
CA LEU A 391 7.35 -1.80 -12.57
C LEU A 391 7.06 -2.63 -13.84
N SER A 392 6.75 -3.89 -13.68
CA SER A 392 6.31 -4.77 -14.77
C SER A 392 5.50 -5.97 -14.25
N PRO A 393 4.70 -6.63 -15.13
CA PRO A 393 4.01 -7.86 -14.77
C PRO A 393 4.94 -8.95 -14.21
N ASN A 394 6.12 -9.12 -14.82
CA ASN A 394 7.10 -10.11 -14.38
C ASN A 394 7.76 -9.74 -13.04
N ALA A 395 8.00 -8.45 -12.78
CA ALA A 395 8.54 -8.00 -11.47
C ALA A 395 7.54 -8.31 -10.35
N LEU A 396 6.25 -8.07 -10.59
CA LEU A 396 5.21 -8.38 -9.61
C LEU A 396 5.07 -9.89 -9.38
N ARG A 397 5.08 -10.70 -10.45
CA ARG A 397 5.10 -12.15 -10.36
C ARG A 397 6.27 -12.62 -9.50
N GLN A 398 7.49 -12.17 -9.81
CA GLN A 398 8.69 -12.54 -9.08
C GLN A 398 8.59 -12.16 -7.59
N ALA A 399 8.04 -10.98 -7.27
CA ALA A 399 7.85 -10.56 -5.89
C ALA A 399 6.91 -11.51 -5.12
N TYR A 400 5.83 -11.98 -5.73
CA TYR A 400 4.94 -12.97 -5.11
C TYR A 400 5.63 -14.33 -4.94
N GLU A 401 6.38 -14.81 -5.93
CA GLU A 401 7.17 -16.05 -5.84
C GLU A 401 8.25 -15.97 -4.76
N ASP A 402 8.95 -14.83 -4.66
CA ASP A 402 10.02 -14.59 -3.67
C ASP A 402 9.50 -14.54 -2.22
N THR A 403 8.20 -14.37 -2.00
CA THR A 403 7.62 -14.51 -0.66
C THR A 403 7.84 -15.92 -0.10
N GLY A 404 7.96 -16.93 -0.96
CA GLY A 404 7.97 -18.36 -0.60
C GLY A 404 6.66 -18.84 0.00
N TYR A 405 5.59 -18.03 -0.07
CA TYR A 405 4.29 -18.30 0.54
C TYR A 405 3.24 -18.73 -0.48
N PHE A 406 3.41 -18.36 -1.75
CA PHE A 406 2.43 -18.62 -2.81
C PHE A 406 2.97 -19.53 -3.91
N ASN A 407 2.11 -20.43 -4.39
CA ASN A 407 2.25 -21.07 -5.69
C ASN A 407 1.50 -20.20 -6.70
N VAL A 408 2.23 -19.49 -7.57
CA VAL A 408 1.64 -18.44 -8.41
C VAL A 408 1.25 -19.00 -9.78
N ASP A 409 -0.06 -19.03 -10.07
CA ASP A 409 -0.60 -19.16 -11.43
C ASP A 409 -0.69 -17.76 -12.07
N PHE A 410 0.24 -17.48 -12.99
CA PHE A 410 0.40 -16.13 -13.55
C PHE A 410 -0.38 -15.97 -14.85
N GLN A 411 -1.34 -15.03 -14.87
CA GLN A 411 -2.22 -14.74 -15.99
C GLN A 411 -2.10 -13.26 -16.41
N PRO A 412 -1.07 -12.88 -17.17
CA PRO A 412 -0.97 -11.52 -17.70
C PRO A 412 -2.00 -11.29 -18.81
N GLU A 413 -2.70 -10.16 -18.78
CA GLU A 413 -3.48 -9.68 -19.92
C GLU A 413 -2.59 -8.83 -20.81
N ASP A 414 -2.47 -9.24 -22.05
CA ASP A 414 -1.66 -8.56 -23.07
C ASP A 414 -2.49 -7.49 -23.80
N GLU A 415 -2.92 -6.47 -23.05
CA GLU A 415 -3.57 -5.29 -23.62
C GLU A 415 -2.52 -4.19 -23.84
N ALA A 416 -2.28 -3.83 -25.10
CA ALA A 416 -1.33 -2.78 -25.45
C ALA A 416 -1.78 -1.39 -24.94
N VAL A 417 -3.09 -1.11 -24.95
CA VAL A 417 -3.74 0.09 -24.38
C VAL A 417 -5.00 -0.35 -23.66
N GLY A 418 -5.04 -0.18 -22.35
CA GLY A 418 -6.20 -0.52 -21.54
C GLY A 418 -7.16 0.64 -21.29
N GLU A 419 -8.32 0.32 -20.71
CA GLU A 419 -9.30 1.34 -20.31
C GLU A 419 -8.73 2.31 -19.26
N ASP A 420 -7.86 1.84 -18.39
CA ASP A 420 -7.21 2.64 -17.35
C ASP A 420 -6.29 3.72 -17.96
N ASP A 421 -5.54 3.37 -19.02
CA ASP A 421 -4.70 4.34 -19.73
C ASP A 421 -5.54 5.48 -20.31
N ILE A 422 -6.65 5.12 -20.95
CA ILE A 422 -7.60 6.09 -21.53
C ILE A 422 -8.27 6.94 -20.43
N TYR A 423 -8.65 6.33 -19.32
CA TYR A 423 -9.22 7.06 -18.19
C TYR A 423 -8.24 8.09 -17.61
N ARG A 424 -6.99 7.68 -17.37
CA ARG A 424 -5.93 8.57 -16.87
C ARG A 424 -5.67 9.75 -17.84
N ILE A 425 -5.55 9.46 -19.12
CA ILE A 425 -5.38 10.50 -20.15
C ILE A 425 -6.52 11.52 -20.10
N LYS A 426 -7.78 11.06 -19.98
CA LYS A 426 -8.96 11.94 -19.93
C LYS A 426 -9.08 12.74 -18.63
N ALA A 427 -8.69 12.17 -17.51
CA ALA A 427 -8.77 12.80 -16.18
C ALA A 427 -7.65 13.80 -15.91
N ALA A 428 -6.50 13.68 -16.61
CA ALA A 428 -5.32 14.48 -16.36
C ALA A 428 -5.47 15.93 -16.89
N LYS A 429 -4.77 16.88 -16.25
CA LYS A 429 -4.63 18.25 -16.73
C LYS A 429 -3.72 18.29 -17.97
N THR A 430 -3.87 19.33 -18.78
CA THR A 430 -3.27 19.43 -20.13
C THR A 430 -1.82 18.93 -20.22
N LYS A 431 -0.92 19.40 -19.37
CA LYS A 431 0.50 18.99 -19.44
C LYS A 431 0.72 17.55 -19.01
N GLU A 432 0.07 17.12 -17.96
CA GLU A 432 0.09 15.75 -17.45
C GLU A 432 -0.55 14.78 -18.45
N LYS A 433 -1.66 15.18 -19.08
CA LYS A 433 -2.29 14.46 -20.18
C LYS A 433 -1.32 14.16 -21.32
N TRP A 434 -0.52 15.16 -21.72
CA TRP A 434 0.47 14.97 -22.77
C TRP A 434 1.61 14.06 -22.35
N GLN A 435 2.02 14.12 -21.09
CA GLN A 435 3.00 13.18 -20.53
C GLN A 435 2.49 11.74 -20.58
N PHE A 436 1.24 11.50 -20.18
CA PHE A 436 0.63 10.17 -20.26
C PHE A 436 0.54 9.67 -21.70
N ILE A 437 0.11 10.49 -22.65
CA ILE A 437 0.04 10.11 -24.07
C ILE A 437 1.42 9.69 -24.59
N VAL A 438 2.46 10.48 -24.31
CA VAL A 438 3.84 10.17 -24.77
C VAL A 438 4.36 8.88 -24.10
N SER A 439 4.09 8.67 -22.82
CA SER A 439 4.45 7.45 -22.11
C SER A 439 3.77 6.22 -22.70
N VAL A 440 2.46 6.28 -22.96
CA VAL A 440 1.74 5.19 -23.62
C VAL A 440 2.32 4.92 -25.01
N LEU A 441 2.54 5.96 -25.82
CA LEU A 441 3.12 5.83 -27.16
C LEU A 441 4.49 5.16 -27.15
N SER A 442 5.35 5.46 -26.18
CA SER A 442 6.68 4.86 -26.09
C SER A 442 6.65 3.33 -25.93
N ASN A 443 5.59 2.81 -25.34
CA ASN A 443 5.39 1.38 -25.12
C ASN A 443 4.69 0.68 -26.29
N ILE A 444 3.89 1.41 -27.09
CA ILE A 444 3.08 0.84 -28.16
C ILE A 444 3.53 1.25 -29.57
N LYS A 445 4.61 1.99 -29.70
CA LYS A 445 5.04 2.60 -30.98
C LYS A 445 5.19 1.60 -32.13
N GLU A 446 5.44 0.33 -31.85
CA GLU A 446 5.60 -0.75 -32.82
C GLU A 446 4.29 -1.52 -33.09
N ASP A 447 3.23 -1.28 -32.31
CA ASP A 447 1.91 -1.86 -32.48
C ASP A 447 0.96 -0.85 -33.18
N GLU A 448 0.85 -0.97 -34.49
CA GLU A 448 0.01 -0.08 -35.29
C GLU A 448 -1.47 -0.07 -34.86
N ASN A 449 -2.02 -1.21 -34.43
CA ASN A 449 -3.42 -1.30 -33.98
C ASN A 449 -3.61 -0.54 -32.67
N ALA A 450 -2.70 -0.68 -31.73
CA ALA A 450 -2.72 0.05 -30.46
C ALA A 450 -2.57 1.55 -30.68
N VAL A 451 -1.67 1.98 -31.58
CA VAL A 451 -1.51 3.39 -31.96
C VAL A 451 -2.81 3.94 -32.58
N GLN A 452 -3.47 3.22 -33.50
CA GLN A 452 -4.73 3.64 -34.09
C GLN A 452 -5.84 3.74 -33.05
N LEU A 453 -5.91 2.78 -32.09
CA LEU A 453 -6.85 2.85 -30.97
C LEU A 453 -6.61 4.11 -30.13
N LEU A 454 -5.37 4.44 -29.80
CA LEU A 454 -5.03 5.64 -29.03
C LEU A 454 -5.39 6.91 -29.79
N ARG A 455 -5.11 6.97 -31.12
CA ARG A 455 -5.53 8.10 -31.99
C ARG A 455 -7.05 8.31 -31.94
N ALA A 456 -7.83 7.25 -32.08
CA ALA A 456 -9.28 7.31 -32.02
C ALA A 456 -9.83 7.80 -30.68
N LYS A 457 -9.10 7.57 -29.56
CA LYS A 457 -9.49 8.00 -28.22
C LYS A 457 -8.96 9.38 -27.84
N CYS A 458 -7.89 9.88 -28.51
CA CYS A 458 -7.18 11.14 -28.22
C CYS A 458 -7.15 12.06 -29.44
N VAL A 459 -8.31 12.28 -30.08
CA VAL A 459 -8.44 13.05 -31.33
C VAL A 459 -7.89 14.50 -31.20
N GLU A 460 -8.14 15.14 -30.06
CA GLU A 460 -7.64 16.53 -29.82
C GLU A 460 -6.10 16.60 -29.69
N GLU A 461 -5.45 15.50 -29.36
CA GLU A 461 -4.00 15.37 -29.18
C GLU A 461 -3.31 14.68 -30.36
N GLU A 462 -3.96 14.51 -31.48
CA GLU A 462 -3.38 13.88 -32.67
C GLU A 462 -2.08 14.58 -33.13
N TRP A 463 -2.02 15.88 -32.96
CA TRP A 463 -0.80 16.67 -33.22
C TRP A 463 0.41 16.19 -32.38
N LEU A 464 0.19 15.77 -31.15
CA LEU A 464 1.24 15.26 -30.25
C LEU A 464 1.66 13.85 -30.65
N ILE A 465 0.71 13.01 -31.05
CA ILE A 465 0.99 11.67 -31.56
C ILE A 465 1.84 11.76 -32.83
N ASN A 466 1.50 12.67 -33.74
CA ASN A 466 2.30 12.92 -34.95
C ASN A 466 3.71 13.43 -34.60
N ALA A 467 3.80 14.38 -33.65
CA ALA A 467 5.08 14.89 -33.18
C ALA A 467 5.95 13.78 -32.55
N PHE A 468 5.36 12.85 -31.81
CA PHE A 468 6.08 11.73 -31.21
C PHE A 468 6.76 10.85 -32.26
N PHE A 469 6.05 10.48 -33.34
CA PHE A 469 6.61 9.65 -34.41
C PHE A 469 7.64 10.38 -35.26
N LYS A 470 7.51 11.71 -35.38
CA LYS A 470 8.44 12.56 -36.19
C LYS A 470 9.71 12.95 -35.43
N LEU A 471 9.55 13.41 -34.18
CA LEU A 471 10.61 14.05 -33.39
C LEU A 471 11.21 13.11 -32.35
N GLY A 472 10.46 12.08 -31.96
CA GLY A 472 10.81 11.18 -30.85
C GLY A 472 10.45 11.73 -29.47
N GLN A 473 10.49 10.82 -28.47
CA GLN A 473 10.15 11.15 -27.09
C GLN A 473 11.09 12.20 -26.49
N GLU A 474 12.40 12.03 -26.66
CA GLU A 474 13.41 12.92 -26.04
C GLU A 474 13.25 14.36 -26.47
N ALA A 475 12.99 14.59 -27.75
CA ALA A 475 12.79 15.94 -28.30
C ALA A 475 11.56 16.62 -27.65
N ILE A 476 10.46 15.87 -27.45
CA ILE A 476 9.24 16.39 -26.80
C ILE A 476 9.52 16.71 -25.32
N GLU A 477 10.23 15.85 -24.61
CA GLU A 477 10.60 16.03 -23.19
C GLU A 477 11.51 17.24 -23.00
N GLN A 478 12.50 17.44 -23.87
CA GLN A 478 13.38 18.63 -23.88
C GLN A 478 12.59 19.93 -24.03
N GLN A 479 11.52 19.91 -24.82
CA GLN A 479 10.60 21.06 -24.96
C GLN A 479 9.63 21.21 -23.80
N LYS A 480 9.80 20.42 -22.71
CA LYS A 480 8.96 20.44 -21.50
C LYS A 480 7.45 20.34 -21.79
N TYR A 481 7.09 19.61 -22.85
CA TYR A 481 5.72 19.45 -23.33
C TYR A 481 5.03 20.77 -23.71
N SER A 482 5.76 21.74 -24.23
CA SER A 482 5.21 23.00 -24.72
C SER A 482 4.62 22.83 -26.12
N LYS A 483 3.30 22.95 -26.27
CA LYS A 483 2.60 22.75 -27.55
C LYS A 483 3.16 23.68 -28.64
N THR A 484 3.41 24.94 -28.32
CA THR A 484 3.90 25.95 -29.27
C THR A 484 5.29 25.60 -29.77
N THR A 485 6.20 25.21 -28.87
CA THR A 485 7.59 24.86 -29.20
C THR A 485 7.67 23.56 -29.98
N ILE A 486 6.88 22.56 -29.59
CA ILE A 486 6.84 21.24 -30.27
C ILE A 486 6.30 21.42 -31.70
N LYS A 487 5.22 22.19 -31.91
CA LYS A 487 4.68 22.44 -33.24
C LYS A 487 5.68 23.19 -34.14
N LYS A 488 6.37 24.20 -33.59
CA LYS A 488 7.42 24.90 -34.33
C LYS A 488 8.57 23.97 -34.75
N LEU A 489 8.99 23.09 -33.85
CA LEU A 489 10.03 22.09 -34.13
C LEU A 489 9.57 21.09 -35.20
N LEU A 490 8.32 20.66 -35.14
CA LEU A 490 7.72 19.76 -36.13
C LEU A 490 7.69 20.42 -37.53
N GLU A 491 7.24 21.68 -37.61
CA GLU A 491 7.24 22.47 -38.88
C GLU A 491 8.65 22.63 -39.44
N GLN A 492 9.67 22.90 -38.60
CA GLN A 492 11.07 23.00 -39.04
C GLN A 492 11.57 21.67 -39.61
N THR A 493 11.31 20.56 -38.92
CA THR A 493 11.71 19.21 -39.39
C THR A 493 11.03 18.85 -40.70
N GLU A 494 9.75 19.17 -40.88
CA GLU A 494 9.02 18.98 -42.13
C GLU A 494 9.57 19.82 -43.29
N GLN A 495 9.96 21.06 -43.02
CA GLN A 495 10.61 21.93 -44.01
C GLN A 495 11.99 21.40 -44.42
N GLU A 496 12.80 20.93 -43.46
CA GLU A 496 14.12 20.36 -43.73
C GLU A 496 14.00 19.07 -44.57
N GLU A 497 13.07 18.18 -44.24
CA GLU A 497 12.82 16.97 -45.03
C GLU A 497 12.33 17.29 -46.46
N ALA A 498 11.44 18.26 -46.60
CA ALA A 498 10.96 18.68 -47.90
C ALA A 498 12.10 19.27 -48.79
N LEU A 499 13.00 20.04 -48.17
CA LEU A 499 14.20 20.55 -48.82
C LEU A 499 15.14 19.42 -49.26
N GLN A 500 15.43 18.46 -48.34
CA GLN A 500 16.28 17.29 -48.66
C GLN A 500 15.69 16.47 -49.81
N GLN A 501 14.37 16.23 -49.80
CA GLN A 501 13.71 15.48 -50.89
C GLN A 501 13.77 16.25 -52.22
N ARG A 502 13.66 17.58 -52.19
CA ARG A 502 13.76 18.41 -53.37
C ARG A 502 15.19 18.36 -53.93
N PHE A 503 16.20 18.55 -53.09
CA PHE A 503 17.61 18.46 -53.51
C PHE A 503 17.95 17.08 -54.07
N SER A 504 17.46 16.00 -53.45
CA SER A 504 17.67 14.63 -53.95
C SER A 504 17.01 14.40 -55.31
N ARG A 505 15.84 15.00 -55.58
CA ARG A 505 15.16 14.91 -56.88
C ARG A 505 15.87 15.73 -57.94
N GLU A 506 16.29 16.94 -57.61
CA GLU A 506 17.07 17.80 -58.51
C GLU A 506 18.41 17.15 -58.87
N PHE A 507 19.15 16.60 -57.88
CA PHE A 507 20.40 15.88 -58.12
C PHE A 507 20.21 14.64 -59.01
N LEU A 508 19.13 13.86 -58.81
CA LEU A 508 18.83 12.70 -59.66
C LEU A 508 18.37 13.11 -61.07
N SER A 509 17.74 14.29 -61.22
CA SER A 509 17.37 14.85 -62.51
C SER A 509 18.61 15.28 -63.30
N ASP A 510 19.55 15.94 -62.63
CA ASP A 510 20.79 16.42 -63.20
C ASP A 510 21.67 15.25 -63.68
N ILE A 511 21.80 14.21 -62.82
CA ILE A 511 22.50 12.99 -63.21
C ILE A 511 21.84 12.33 -64.44
N ARG A 512 20.50 12.24 -64.49
CA ARG A 512 19.81 11.65 -65.65
C ARG A 512 20.05 12.45 -66.93
N SER A 513 20.05 13.79 -66.84
CA SER A 513 20.31 14.63 -68.00
C SER A 513 21.74 14.54 -68.51
N GLU A 514 22.72 14.28 -67.63
CA GLU A 514 24.12 14.03 -68.06
C GLU A 514 24.26 12.64 -68.75
N PHE A 515 23.56 11.64 -68.29
CA PHE A 515 23.58 10.30 -68.91
C PHE A 515 22.77 10.22 -70.24
N GLU A 516 21.80 11.10 -70.49
CA GLU A 516 21.03 11.17 -71.72
C GLU A 516 21.74 12.01 -72.81
N THR A 517 22.83 12.70 -72.47
CA THR A 517 23.63 13.54 -73.38
C THR A 517 24.94 12.89 -73.81
N GLU A 518 25.29 11.69 -73.34
CA GLU A 518 26.32 10.79 -73.87
C GLU A 518 25.70 9.74 -74.81
#